data_0e498001652a699db0dcea14428451a7
#
_entry.id   0e498001652a699db0dcea14428451a7
#
_cell.length_a   1.000
_cell.length_b   1.000
_cell.length_c   1.000
_cell.angle_alpha   90.00
_cell.angle_beta   90.00
_cell.angle_gamma   90.00
#
_symmetry.space_group_name_H-M   'P 1'
#
loop_
_entity.id
_entity.type
_entity.pdbx_description
1 polymer ?
#
loop_
_entity_poly.entity_id
_entity_poly.type
_entity_poly.pdbx_seq_one_letter_code
_entity_poly.pdbx_strand_id
1 'polypeptide(L)'
;MEKLTRTTPVGLPVQILAIGVGGLQRALTHVFVDELNQRELYHGGIFVGQPRGSEKADALNRQDGLYHVVTFDLEGVREIKRISSVVGGTTLSTEAGRESFYAHTRDELDLILVGVTEAGIAKGEIAMDVLDETLYRYFCCHGPDSSLCVIDTDNIRNNGDVVRDILIHQYPRRGEAHTRWLTYCVGFLNEMGDRLVPQVYAVPDEIKDEAAQRIGEPDELITYTEKMPAIPLILQDEQERLPVPFCALADVGIIVTPDSIEPYHDWKLLLVNSVHIPGITHKGMLSGIEYVNEAATHPLFAPHLERLMAGYATIVEADIPISGRSAHAYTMEFIDRIRRIKDDNARINIIETLKLRERAADIIKSPHYDRATDLFKEDFAYAVAAVLRFLTPSKIRDGMYIGVTDVGTTYEIRDPNRTIQGLLSDAFGTSTEATQNRLDQIFSNTDLWTPPGASERVNLSRNRDFMGRIGRYYNQLINGESCLGVLAKISS
;
A
#
# COMPACT_ATOMS: atom_id res chain seq x y z
N MET A 1 -34.75 -12.71 4.98
CA MET A 1 -33.53 -13.42 4.53
C MET A 1 -32.88 -14.02 5.78
N GLU A 2 -32.48 -15.26 5.67
CA GLU A 2 -31.71 -15.90 6.76
C GLU A 2 -30.37 -15.18 6.92
N LYS A 3 -29.87 -15.08 8.15
CA LYS A 3 -28.57 -14.47 8.42
C LYS A 3 -27.45 -15.38 7.93
N LEU A 4 -26.35 -14.82 7.47
CA LEU A 4 -25.12 -15.57 7.21
C LEU A 4 -24.61 -16.16 8.53
N THR A 5 -24.79 -17.46 8.71
CA THR A 5 -24.38 -18.19 9.93
C THR A 5 -23.88 -19.58 9.56
N ARG A 6 -23.11 -20.18 10.46
CA ARG A 6 -22.62 -21.54 10.25
C ARG A 6 -23.72 -22.57 10.49
N THR A 7 -23.80 -23.55 9.63
CA THR A 7 -24.68 -24.73 9.82
C THR A 7 -24.10 -25.75 10.79
N THR A 8 -22.79 -25.73 11.00
CA THR A 8 -22.05 -26.56 11.97
C THR A 8 -21.11 -25.70 12.80
N PRO A 9 -20.88 -26.02 14.10
CA PRO A 9 -19.93 -25.30 14.94
C PRO A 9 -18.53 -25.24 14.30
N VAL A 10 -17.79 -24.16 14.59
CA VAL A 10 -16.39 -24.04 14.18
C VAL A 10 -15.57 -25.10 14.88
N GLY A 11 -14.98 -26.01 14.12
CA GLY A 11 -14.06 -27.03 14.65
C GLY A 11 -12.59 -26.57 14.65
N LEU A 12 -12.30 -25.32 14.25
CA LEU A 12 -10.94 -24.80 14.16
C LEU A 12 -10.49 -24.23 15.52
N PRO A 13 -9.37 -24.69 16.10
CA PRO A 13 -8.76 -24.03 17.25
C PRO A 13 -8.24 -22.65 16.87
N VAL A 14 -8.20 -21.71 17.82
CA VAL A 14 -7.53 -20.43 17.59
C VAL A 14 -6.01 -20.66 17.59
N GLN A 15 -5.39 -20.55 16.43
CA GLN A 15 -3.94 -20.63 16.28
C GLN A 15 -3.35 -19.35 15.70
N ILE A 16 -4.22 -18.44 15.22
CA ILE A 16 -3.81 -17.15 14.68
C ILE A 16 -4.58 -16.04 15.39
N LEU A 17 -3.86 -15.05 15.90
CA LEU A 17 -4.43 -13.79 16.34
C LEU A 17 -4.22 -12.72 15.26
N ALA A 18 -5.27 -11.94 14.96
CA ALA A 18 -5.15 -10.84 14.01
C ALA A 18 -5.46 -9.51 14.70
N ILE A 19 -4.49 -8.60 14.74
CA ILE A 19 -4.67 -7.22 15.20
C ILE A 19 -5.00 -6.38 13.98
N GLY A 20 -6.28 -6.06 13.83
CA GLY A 20 -6.83 -5.42 12.64
C GLY A 20 -7.87 -6.28 11.95
N VAL A 21 -8.76 -5.63 11.22
CA VAL A 21 -9.85 -6.27 10.44
C VAL A 21 -10.06 -5.47 9.14
N GLY A 22 -8.97 -4.92 8.62
CA GLY A 22 -8.96 -4.12 7.40
C GLY A 22 -9.38 -4.91 6.16
N GLY A 23 -9.77 -4.21 5.09
CA GLY A 23 -10.14 -4.84 3.82
C GLY A 23 -8.98 -5.67 3.25
N LEU A 24 -7.74 -5.17 3.32
CA LEU A 24 -6.56 -5.87 2.81
C LEU A 24 -6.36 -7.20 3.54
N GLN A 25 -6.33 -7.23 4.89
CA GLN A 25 -6.21 -8.47 5.64
C GLN A 25 -7.32 -9.47 5.28
N ARG A 26 -8.59 -9.01 5.22
CA ARG A 26 -9.73 -9.85 4.87
C ARG A 26 -9.65 -10.41 3.46
N ALA A 27 -9.11 -9.64 2.50
CA ALA A 27 -8.99 -10.04 1.11
C ALA A 27 -7.67 -10.74 0.78
N LEU A 28 -6.69 -10.78 1.68
CA LEU A 28 -5.35 -11.34 1.43
C LEU A 28 -5.01 -12.45 2.44
N THR A 29 -4.52 -12.11 3.62
CA THR A 29 -4.02 -13.10 4.58
C THR A 29 -5.09 -14.06 5.06
N HIS A 30 -6.30 -13.59 5.37
CA HIS A 30 -7.40 -14.46 5.75
C HIS A 30 -7.82 -15.41 4.62
N VAL A 31 -7.77 -14.96 3.36
CA VAL A 31 -8.05 -15.79 2.18
C VAL A 31 -7.04 -16.93 2.09
N PHE A 32 -5.76 -16.67 2.36
CA PHE A 32 -4.73 -17.71 2.30
C PHE A 32 -4.83 -18.72 3.44
N VAL A 33 -5.13 -18.27 4.66
CA VAL A 33 -5.39 -19.20 5.77
C VAL A 33 -6.62 -20.06 5.48
N ASP A 34 -7.67 -19.47 4.91
CA ASP A 34 -8.87 -20.21 4.50
C ASP A 34 -8.56 -21.24 3.41
N GLU A 35 -7.71 -20.88 2.43
CA GLU A 35 -7.26 -21.77 1.38
C GLU A 35 -6.45 -22.96 1.92
N LEU A 36 -5.54 -22.71 2.87
CA LEU A 36 -4.78 -23.77 3.54
C LEU A 36 -5.69 -24.73 4.30
N ASN A 37 -6.69 -24.21 5.01
CA ASN A 37 -7.68 -25.01 5.71
C ASN A 37 -8.54 -25.83 4.74
N GLN A 38 -8.98 -25.24 3.60
CA GLN A 38 -9.77 -25.94 2.59
C GLN A 38 -8.98 -27.05 1.88
N ARG A 39 -7.66 -26.85 1.72
CA ARG A 39 -6.75 -27.87 1.16
C ARG A 39 -6.30 -28.91 2.20
N GLU A 40 -6.78 -28.83 3.43
CA GLU A 40 -6.38 -29.70 4.56
C GLU A 40 -4.86 -29.66 4.85
N LEU A 41 -4.20 -28.54 4.50
CA LEU A 41 -2.77 -28.31 4.75
C LEU A 41 -2.52 -27.60 6.09
N TYR A 42 -3.55 -27.01 6.67
CA TYR A 42 -3.54 -26.36 7.97
C TYR A 42 -4.86 -26.58 8.67
N HIS A 43 -4.90 -26.46 10.00
CA HIS A 43 -6.12 -26.61 10.78
C HIS A 43 -6.16 -25.58 11.90
N GLY A 44 -6.22 -24.31 11.54
CA GLY A 44 -6.17 -23.19 12.49
C GLY A 44 -7.16 -22.09 12.16
N GLY A 45 -7.80 -21.55 13.20
CA GLY A 45 -8.73 -20.44 13.13
C GLY A 45 -8.07 -19.11 13.47
N ILE A 46 -8.63 -18.03 12.95
CA ILE A 46 -8.21 -16.65 13.19
C ILE A 46 -9.18 -16.01 14.18
N PHE A 47 -8.68 -15.49 15.30
CA PHE A 47 -9.43 -14.62 16.19
C PHE A 47 -8.99 -13.16 15.99
N VAL A 48 -9.95 -12.27 15.75
CA VAL A 48 -9.69 -10.90 15.32
C VAL A 48 -9.84 -9.90 16.44
N GLY A 49 -8.88 -9.00 16.61
CA GLY A 49 -8.96 -7.81 17.46
C GLY A 49 -9.10 -6.54 16.62
N GLN A 50 -10.22 -5.82 16.74
CA GLN A 50 -10.41 -4.53 16.08
C GLN A 50 -9.84 -3.38 16.91
N PRO A 51 -8.77 -2.65 16.47
CA PRO A 51 -8.15 -1.60 17.28
C PRO A 51 -9.04 -0.40 17.56
N ARG A 52 -9.87 0.02 16.61
CA ARG A 52 -10.74 1.21 16.72
C ARG A 52 -12.17 0.85 16.41
N GLY A 53 -13.09 1.25 17.30
CA GLY A 53 -14.51 0.87 17.19
C GLY A 53 -14.76 -0.61 17.49
N SER A 54 -15.96 -1.10 17.20
CA SER A 54 -16.35 -2.50 17.41
C SER A 54 -17.14 -3.09 16.23
N GLU A 55 -17.56 -2.26 15.28
CA GLU A 55 -18.60 -2.58 14.30
C GLU A 55 -18.27 -3.83 13.48
N LYS A 56 -16.99 -3.98 13.07
CA LYS A 56 -16.56 -5.12 12.25
C LYS A 56 -16.39 -6.39 13.09
N ALA A 57 -15.88 -6.27 14.32
CA ALA A 57 -15.79 -7.39 15.24
C ALA A 57 -17.18 -7.89 15.62
N ASP A 58 -18.12 -6.96 15.88
CA ASP A 58 -19.51 -7.29 16.16
C ASP A 58 -20.20 -7.95 14.96
N ALA A 59 -19.93 -7.47 13.74
CA ALA A 59 -20.44 -8.08 12.52
C ALA A 59 -19.87 -9.49 12.31
N LEU A 60 -18.58 -9.71 12.53
CA LEU A 60 -17.97 -11.04 12.52
C LEU A 60 -18.70 -11.99 13.48
N ASN A 61 -18.92 -11.54 14.70
CA ASN A 61 -19.61 -12.38 15.70
C ASN A 61 -21.08 -12.67 15.36
N ARG A 62 -21.79 -11.70 14.73
CA ARG A 62 -23.17 -11.92 14.24
C ARG A 62 -23.24 -12.91 13.07
N GLN A 63 -22.16 -13.07 12.33
CA GLN A 63 -22.03 -13.93 11.15
C GLN A 63 -21.21 -15.21 11.45
N ASP A 64 -21.00 -15.56 12.72
CA ASP A 64 -20.19 -16.71 13.15
C ASP A 64 -18.78 -16.71 12.48
N GLY A 65 -18.18 -15.53 12.27
CA GLY A 65 -16.89 -15.34 11.63
C GLY A 65 -16.90 -15.44 10.09
N LEU A 66 -18.04 -15.72 9.48
CA LEU A 66 -18.17 -15.84 8.02
C LEU A 66 -18.23 -14.46 7.35
N TYR A 67 -17.69 -14.38 6.14
CA TYR A 67 -17.90 -13.26 5.23
C TYR A 67 -17.48 -13.65 3.80
N HIS A 68 -17.84 -12.82 2.82
CA HIS A 68 -17.49 -13.06 1.43
C HIS A 68 -16.42 -12.08 0.91
N VAL A 69 -15.51 -12.62 0.13
CA VAL A 69 -14.57 -11.87 -0.72
C VAL A 69 -15.04 -11.98 -2.16
N VAL A 70 -15.37 -10.84 -2.74
CA VAL A 70 -15.90 -10.72 -4.11
C VAL A 70 -14.80 -10.19 -5.00
N THR A 71 -14.34 -11.01 -5.91
CA THR A 71 -13.43 -10.61 -6.99
C THR A 71 -14.26 -10.08 -8.16
N PHE A 72 -13.95 -8.87 -8.62
CA PHE A 72 -14.68 -8.21 -9.70
C PHE A 72 -13.74 -7.41 -10.62
N ASP A 73 -14.26 -7.03 -11.76
CA ASP A 73 -13.69 -6.03 -12.67
C ASP A 73 -14.84 -5.22 -13.33
N LEU A 74 -14.52 -4.38 -14.32
CA LEU A 74 -15.52 -3.56 -15.01
C LEU A 74 -16.58 -4.36 -15.78
N GLU A 75 -16.38 -5.65 -16.02
CA GLU A 75 -17.33 -6.52 -16.75
C GLU A 75 -18.26 -7.30 -15.82
N GLY A 76 -18.05 -7.25 -14.48
CA GLY A 76 -18.92 -7.91 -13.50
C GLY A 76 -18.16 -8.65 -12.40
N VAL A 77 -18.92 -9.41 -11.62
CA VAL A 77 -18.40 -10.27 -10.55
C VAL A 77 -17.77 -11.53 -11.13
N ARG A 78 -16.47 -11.74 -10.88
CA ARG A 78 -15.72 -12.90 -11.39
C ARG A 78 -15.80 -14.10 -10.47
N GLU A 79 -15.58 -13.88 -9.18
CA GLU A 79 -15.55 -14.94 -8.18
C GLU A 79 -16.14 -14.43 -6.85
N ILE A 80 -16.78 -15.33 -6.12
CA ILE A 80 -17.22 -15.10 -4.75
C ILE A 80 -16.68 -16.23 -3.91
N LYS A 81 -15.82 -15.88 -2.94
CA LYS A 81 -15.24 -16.83 -2.00
C LYS A 81 -15.80 -16.55 -0.61
N ARG A 82 -16.42 -17.55 0.02
CA ARG A 82 -16.84 -17.48 1.42
C ARG A 82 -15.66 -17.85 2.32
N ILE A 83 -15.28 -16.94 3.20
CA ILE A 83 -14.21 -17.13 4.18
C ILE A 83 -14.79 -17.73 5.45
N SER A 84 -14.18 -18.79 5.92
CA SER A 84 -14.59 -19.57 7.06
C SER A 84 -13.51 -19.78 8.12
N SER A 85 -12.30 -19.31 7.86
CA SER A 85 -11.15 -19.42 8.77
C SER A 85 -11.23 -18.50 10.00
N VAL A 86 -12.07 -17.44 9.97
CA VAL A 86 -12.26 -16.55 11.12
C VAL A 86 -13.25 -17.18 12.08
N VAL A 87 -12.89 -17.30 13.36
CA VAL A 87 -13.70 -17.98 14.39
C VAL A 87 -14.37 -17.03 15.37
N GLY A 88 -14.07 -15.73 15.30
CA GLY A 88 -14.67 -14.69 16.11
C GLY A 88 -13.80 -13.44 16.18
N GLY A 89 -14.24 -12.47 16.94
CA GLY A 89 -13.49 -11.23 17.11
C GLY A 89 -13.95 -10.41 18.32
N THR A 90 -13.14 -9.41 18.66
CA THR A 90 -13.42 -8.47 19.75
C THR A 90 -12.90 -7.08 19.41
N THR A 91 -13.39 -6.06 20.12
CA THR A 91 -12.80 -4.72 20.05
C THR A 91 -11.61 -4.60 21.01
N LEU A 92 -10.54 -3.97 20.53
CA LEU A 92 -9.36 -3.66 21.36
C LEU A 92 -9.44 -2.26 22.00
N SER A 93 -10.48 -1.48 21.70
CA SER A 93 -10.68 -0.15 22.28
C SER A 93 -11.15 -0.18 23.74
N THR A 94 -11.64 -1.33 24.23
CA THR A 94 -12.08 -1.51 25.61
C THR A 94 -11.21 -2.51 26.37
N GLU A 95 -11.12 -2.36 27.70
CA GLU A 95 -10.39 -3.31 28.53
C GLU A 95 -10.96 -4.73 28.44
N ALA A 96 -12.28 -4.88 28.54
CA ALA A 96 -12.94 -6.17 28.42
C ALA A 96 -12.66 -6.85 27.07
N GLY A 97 -12.64 -6.09 25.99
CA GLY A 97 -12.32 -6.60 24.67
C GLY A 97 -10.85 -7.04 24.56
N ARG A 98 -9.92 -6.27 25.11
CA ARG A 98 -8.50 -6.68 25.18
C ARG A 98 -8.32 -7.95 26.02
N GLU A 99 -8.98 -8.07 27.18
CA GLU A 99 -8.90 -9.29 27.98
C GLU A 99 -9.48 -10.51 27.25
N SER A 100 -10.55 -10.34 26.46
CA SER A 100 -11.07 -11.39 25.58
C SER A 100 -10.03 -11.80 24.52
N PHE A 101 -9.30 -10.87 23.94
CA PHE A 101 -8.23 -11.14 22.99
C PHE A 101 -7.05 -11.86 23.66
N TYR A 102 -6.62 -11.35 24.81
CA TYR A 102 -5.52 -11.94 25.60
C TYR A 102 -5.83 -13.33 26.15
N ALA A 103 -7.09 -13.70 26.32
CA ALA A 103 -7.46 -15.04 26.79
C ALA A 103 -6.89 -16.14 25.89
N HIS A 104 -6.76 -15.86 24.57
CA HIS A 104 -6.19 -16.77 23.57
C HIS A 104 -4.67 -16.93 23.65
N THR A 105 -3.96 -16.14 24.46
CA THR A 105 -2.53 -16.39 24.70
C THR A 105 -2.24 -17.65 25.49
N ARG A 106 -3.28 -18.33 26.00
CA ARG A 106 -3.17 -19.65 26.64
C ARG A 106 -3.24 -20.80 25.63
N ASP A 107 -3.73 -20.51 24.43
CA ASP A 107 -3.79 -21.47 23.34
C ASP A 107 -2.39 -21.59 22.69
N GLU A 108 -2.13 -22.68 22.00
CA GLU A 108 -0.92 -22.84 21.20
C GLU A 108 -1.08 -21.99 19.91
N LEU A 109 -0.51 -20.80 19.93
CA LEU A 109 -0.54 -19.90 18.79
C LEU A 109 0.64 -20.14 17.85
N ASP A 110 0.36 -20.11 16.55
CA ASP A 110 1.35 -20.17 15.49
C ASP A 110 1.77 -18.76 15.04
N LEU A 111 0.80 -17.83 14.95
CA LEU A 111 0.99 -16.58 14.24
C LEU A 111 0.19 -15.43 14.86
N ILE A 112 0.79 -14.24 14.89
CA ILE A 112 0.08 -12.97 15.07
C ILE A 112 0.21 -12.16 13.78
N LEU A 113 -0.94 -11.81 13.19
CA LEU A 113 -1.05 -10.89 12.06
C LEU A 113 -1.30 -9.48 12.58
N VAL A 114 -0.52 -8.51 12.13
CA VAL A 114 -0.73 -7.09 12.42
C VAL A 114 -1.14 -6.39 11.13
N GLY A 115 -2.40 -5.98 11.03
CA GLY A 115 -2.97 -5.36 9.81
C GLY A 115 -3.54 -3.99 10.13
N VAL A 116 -2.67 -3.05 10.42
CA VAL A 116 -2.97 -1.64 10.63
C VAL A 116 -2.24 -0.79 9.59
N THR A 117 -2.49 0.49 9.55
CA THR A 117 -1.73 1.40 8.67
C THR A 117 -0.39 1.77 9.32
N GLU A 118 0.56 2.27 8.53
CA GLU A 118 1.88 2.72 8.99
C GLU A 118 1.81 3.61 10.25
N ALA A 119 0.76 4.45 10.35
CA ALA A 119 0.53 5.29 11.54
C ALA A 119 0.18 4.48 12.80
N GLY A 120 -0.28 3.24 12.66
CA GLY A 120 -0.57 2.33 13.77
C GLY A 120 0.65 1.57 14.27
N ILE A 121 1.76 1.58 13.52
CA ILE A 121 3.03 0.95 13.88
C ILE A 121 3.92 1.95 14.64
N ALA A 122 3.46 2.34 15.82
CA ALA A 122 4.19 3.24 16.70
C ALA A 122 3.89 2.90 18.16
N LYS A 123 4.88 3.13 19.04
CA LYS A 123 4.67 2.98 20.49
C LYS A 123 3.52 3.87 20.98
N GLY A 124 2.62 3.29 21.77
CA GLY A 124 1.45 3.97 22.32
C GLY A 124 0.22 3.92 21.41
N GLU A 125 0.35 3.41 20.20
CA GLU A 125 -0.82 3.05 19.39
C GLU A 125 -1.40 1.71 19.87
N ILE A 126 -2.72 1.61 19.86
CA ILE A 126 -3.46 0.44 20.44
C ILE A 126 -2.93 -0.88 19.86
N ALA A 127 -2.63 -0.93 18.58
CA ALA A 127 -2.16 -2.16 17.93
C ALA A 127 -0.83 -2.64 18.52
N MET A 128 0.12 -1.72 18.69
CA MET A 128 1.44 -2.04 19.23
C MET A 128 1.42 -2.32 20.72
N ASP A 129 0.60 -1.59 21.49
CA ASP A 129 0.41 -1.84 22.93
C ASP A 129 -0.23 -3.21 23.17
N VAL A 130 -1.22 -3.59 22.35
CA VAL A 130 -1.85 -4.91 22.41
C VAL A 130 -0.87 -6.00 21.96
N LEU A 131 -0.06 -5.77 20.93
CA LEU A 131 0.95 -6.74 20.50
C LEU A 131 1.99 -6.99 21.59
N ASP A 132 2.53 -5.94 22.23
CA ASP A 132 3.50 -6.07 23.33
C ASP A 132 2.91 -6.88 24.50
N GLU A 133 1.68 -6.57 24.91
CA GLU A 133 1.03 -7.29 25.99
C GLU A 133 0.70 -8.74 25.61
N THR A 134 0.26 -8.99 24.37
CA THR A 134 -0.04 -10.34 23.86
C THR A 134 1.22 -11.21 23.90
N LEU A 135 2.33 -10.72 23.40
CA LEU A 135 3.62 -11.43 23.39
C LEU A 135 4.10 -11.71 24.81
N TYR A 136 3.96 -10.76 25.71
CA TYR A 136 4.32 -10.98 27.11
C TYR A 136 3.47 -12.03 27.81
N ARG A 137 2.16 -11.99 27.62
CA ARG A 137 1.24 -13.00 28.20
C ARG A 137 1.49 -14.38 27.61
N TYR A 138 1.74 -14.47 26.32
CA TYR A 138 2.11 -15.73 25.67
C TYR A 138 3.40 -16.30 26.27
N PHE A 139 4.44 -15.49 26.42
CA PHE A 139 5.67 -15.88 27.09
C PHE A 139 5.43 -16.37 28.54
N CYS A 140 4.57 -15.68 29.29
CA CYS A 140 4.23 -16.10 30.67
C CYS A 140 3.49 -17.44 30.73
N CYS A 141 2.71 -17.76 29.71
CA CYS A 141 1.96 -19.04 29.64
C CYS A 141 2.82 -20.20 29.16
N HIS A 142 3.69 -19.97 28.16
CA HIS A 142 4.38 -21.04 27.42
C HIS A 142 5.89 -21.11 27.72
N GLY A 143 6.46 -20.08 28.34
CA GLY A 143 7.85 -20.06 28.78
C GLY A 143 8.86 -19.69 27.69
N PRO A 144 10.17 -19.71 28.04
CA PRO A 144 11.24 -19.21 27.17
C PRO A 144 11.58 -20.11 25.98
N ASP A 145 11.12 -21.34 25.95
CA ASP A 145 11.39 -22.29 24.87
C ASP A 145 10.26 -22.32 23.83
N SER A 146 9.18 -21.55 24.04
CA SER A 146 8.10 -21.41 23.07
C SER A 146 8.52 -20.60 21.87
N SER A 147 7.88 -20.83 20.72
CA SER A 147 8.06 -20.06 19.50
C SER A 147 6.75 -19.45 19.05
N LEU A 148 6.82 -18.32 18.36
CA LEU A 148 5.67 -17.63 17.79
C LEU A 148 6.16 -16.78 16.61
N CYS A 149 5.32 -16.62 15.57
CA CYS A 149 5.62 -15.69 14.48
C CYS A 149 4.73 -14.46 14.53
N VAL A 150 5.27 -13.35 14.05
CA VAL A 150 4.57 -12.07 13.85
C VAL A 150 4.78 -11.63 12.41
N ILE A 151 3.69 -11.32 11.71
CA ILE A 151 3.71 -10.75 10.37
C ILE A 151 2.94 -9.43 10.42
N ASP A 152 3.61 -8.34 10.09
CA ASP A 152 2.98 -7.04 9.86
C ASP A 152 2.67 -6.89 8.37
N THR A 153 1.44 -6.54 8.04
CA THR A 153 0.91 -6.50 6.67
C THR A 153 0.70 -5.07 6.16
N ASP A 154 1.49 -4.13 6.63
CA ASP A 154 1.50 -2.77 6.12
C ASP A 154 2.51 -2.59 4.96
N ASN A 155 2.67 -1.32 4.49
CA ASN A 155 3.60 -1.01 3.40
C ASN A 155 4.96 -0.44 3.90
N ILE A 156 5.31 -0.61 5.17
CA ILE A 156 6.62 -0.18 5.69
C ILE A 156 7.69 -1.15 5.16
N ARG A 157 8.78 -0.59 4.64
CA ARG A 157 9.95 -1.40 4.25
C ARG A 157 10.54 -2.08 5.49
N ASN A 158 10.85 -3.38 5.39
CA ASN A 158 11.35 -4.19 6.51
C ASN A 158 10.44 -4.13 7.74
N ASN A 159 9.13 -4.25 7.49
CA ASN A 159 8.06 -4.06 8.47
C ASN A 159 8.21 -4.99 9.70
N GLY A 160 8.59 -6.24 9.53
CA GLY A 160 8.86 -7.17 10.63
C GLY A 160 10.01 -6.70 11.53
N ASP A 161 11.12 -6.24 10.93
CA ASP A 161 12.24 -5.67 11.68
C ASP A 161 11.85 -4.40 12.42
N VAL A 162 11.07 -3.53 11.79
CA VAL A 162 10.57 -2.28 12.42
C VAL A 162 9.71 -2.60 13.64
N VAL A 163 8.76 -3.53 13.52
CA VAL A 163 7.92 -3.98 14.65
C VAL A 163 8.78 -4.56 15.78
N ARG A 164 9.72 -5.44 15.45
CA ARG A 164 10.67 -6.01 16.44
C ARG A 164 11.45 -4.94 17.17
N ASP A 165 12.02 -3.99 16.44
CA ASP A 165 12.87 -2.94 17.02
C ASP A 165 12.07 -1.98 17.90
N ILE A 166 10.83 -1.67 17.55
CA ILE A 166 9.92 -0.90 18.41
C ILE A 166 9.67 -1.66 19.73
N LEU A 167 9.32 -2.95 19.66
CA LEU A 167 9.02 -3.76 20.84
C LEU A 167 10.26 -3.92 21.77
N ILE A 168 11.44 -4.16 21.20
CA ILE A 168 12.66 -4.39 21.98
C ILE A 168 13.22 -3.08 22.58
N HIS A 169 13.15 -1.98 21.83
CA HIS A 169 13.88 -0.76 22.21
C HIS A 169 13.00 0.35 22.77
N GLN A 170 11.70 0.35 22.50
CA GLN A 170 10.82 1.43 22.94
C GLN A 170 9.86 1.01 24.04
N TYR A 171 9.51 -0.28 24.18
CA TYR A 171 8.66 -0.76 25.26
C TYR A 171 9.45 -1.07 26.53
N PRO A 172 8.80 -1.05 27.72
CA PRO A 172 9.47 -1.38 28.98
C PRO A 172 9.98 -2.81 28.97
N ARG A 173 11.21 -3.02 29.41
CA ARG A 173 11.77 -4.36 29.58
C ARG A 173 11.02 -5.14 30.67
N ARG A 174 10.47 -6.30 30.32
CA ARG A 174 9.72 -7.19 31.23
C ARG A 174 10.61 -8.33 31.78
N GLY A 175 11.92 -8.09 31.88
CA GLY A 175 12.95 -9.02 32.34
C GLY A 175 13.83 -9.56 31.22
N GLU A 176 15.04 -10.04 31.61
CA GLU A 176 16.04 -10.53 30.66
C GLU A 176 15.57 -11.74 29.85
N ALA A 177 14.88 -12.68 30.52
CA ALA A 177 14.36 -13.88 29.86
C ALA A 177 13.32 -13.55 28.76
N HIS A 178 12.41 -12.61 29.01
CA HIS A 178 11.44 -12.16 28.03
C HIS A 178 12.12 -11.43 26.86
N THR A 179 13.07 -10.52 27.15
CA THR A 179 13.82 -9.82 26.09
C THR A 179 14.59 -10.81 25.21
N ARG A 180 15.20 -11.82 25.81
CA ARG A 180 15.91 -12.88 25.08
C ARG A 180 14.94 -13.69 24.23
N TRP A 181 13.78 -14.05 24.75
CA TRP A 181 12.74 -14.76 24.01
C TRP A 181 12.23 -13.94 22.80
N LEU A 182 11.91 -12.65 22.97
CA LEU A 182 11.54 -11.76 21.88
C LEU A 182 12.62 -11.68 20.78
N THR A 183 13.89 -11.70 21.16
CA THR A 183 14.99 -11.54 20.23
C THR A 183 15.29 -12.82 19.45
N TYR A 184 15.15 -13.98 20.08
CA TYR A 184 15.66 -15.25 19.52
C TYR A 184 14.61 -16.32 19.27
N CYS A 185 13.41 -16.21 19.84
CA CYS A 185 12.37 -17.24 19.73
C CYS A 185 11.12 -16.73 19.00
N VAL A 186 10.90 -15.41 18.93
CA VAL A 186 9.83 -14.84 18.11
C VAL A 186 10.36 -14.55 16.71
N GLY A 187 9.69 -15.09 15.68
CA GLY A 187 9.96 -14.78 14.29
C GLY A 187 9.22 -13.51 13.88
N PHE A 188 9.92 -12.41 13.66
CA PHE A 188 9.34 -11.20 13.04
C PHE A 188 9.68 -11.23 11.55
N LEU A 189 8.69 -11.56 10.73
CA LEU A 189 8.89 -11.74 9.31
C LEU A 189 8.62 -10.44 8.56
N ASN A 190 9.56 -10.07 7.69
CA ASN A 190 9.30 -9.00 6.71
C ASN A 190 8.32 -9.52 5.65
N GLU A 191 7.36 -8.67 5.28
CA GLU A 191 6.26 -9.02 4.40
C GLU A 191 6.09 -7.96 3.31
N MET A 192 5.68 -8.41 2.13
CA MET A 192 5.16 -7.55 1.08
C MET A 192 3.88 -8.15 0.52
N GLY A 193 2.74 -7.53 0.84
CA GLY A 193 1.44 -7.86 0.24
C GLY A 193 1.09 -6.93 -0.91
N ASP A 194 0.46 -7.45 -1.94
CA ASP A 194 -0.06 -6.67 -3.07
C ASP A 194 -1.46 -7.15 -3.46
N ARG A 195 -2.46 -6.32 -3.22
CA ARG A 195 -3.83 -6.50 -3.70
C ARG A 195 -4.60 -5.19 -3.67
N LEU A 196 -5.32 -4.86 -4.73
CA LEU A 196 -6.23 -3.71 -4.75
C LEU A 196 -7.55 -4.07 -4.06
N VAL A 197 -7.86 -3.33 -3.00
CA VAL A 197 -9.10 -3.48 -2.23
C VAL A 197 -9.77 -2.11 -2.15
N PRO A 198 -10.67 -1.80 -3.11
CA PRO A 198 -11.36 -0.52 -3.13
C PRO A 198 -12.30 -0.40 -1.92
N GLN A 199 -12.56 0.84 -1.53
CA GLN A 199 -13.59 1.11 -0.54
C GLN A 199 -14.98 0.76 -1.12
N VAL A 200 -15.88 0.25 -0.29
CA VAL A 200 -17.21 -0.22 -0.72
C VAL A 200 -18.00 0.87 -1.46
N TYR A 201 -17.83 2.14 -1.08
CA TYR A 201 -18.51 3.26 -1.76
C TYR A 201 -17.98 3.49 -3.19
N ALA A 202 -16.76 3.07 -3.51
CA ALA A 202 -16.16 3.21 -4.84
C ALA A 202 -16.53 2.03 -5.78
N VAL A 203 -17.07 0.94 -5.23
CA VAL A 203 -17.53 -0.20 -6.02
C VAL A 203 -18.84 0.17 -6.76
N PRO A 204 -18.96 -0.08 -8.08
CA PRO A 204 -20.20 0.17 -8.82
C PRO A 204 -21.41 -0.54 -8.21
N ASP A 205 -22.59 0.10 -8.25
CA ASP A 205 -23.79 -0.48 -7.65
C ASP A 205 -24.23 -1.76 -8.37
N GLU A 206 -24.02 -1.84 -9.69
CA GLU A 206 -24.28 -3.04 -10.49
C GLU A 206 -23.48 -4.26 -9.98
N ILE A 207 -22.23 -4.04 -9.58
CA ILE A 207 -21.37 -5.09 -9.01
C ILE A 207 -21.87 -5.50 -7.61
N LYS A 208 -22.30 -4.55 -6.79
CA LYS A 208 -22.88 -4.84 -5.47
C LYS A 208 -24.17 -5.63 -5.57
N ASP A 209 -25.05 -5.24 -6.51
CA ASP A 209 -26.32 -5.90 -6.76
C ASP A 209 -26.10 -7.32 -7.28
N GLU A 210 -25.20 -7.51 -8.25
CA GLU A 210 -24.84 -8.85 -8.75
C GLU A 210 -24.27 -9.73 -7.63
N ALA A 211 -23.34 -9.18 -6.82
CA ALA A 211 -22.75 -9.91 -5.71
C ALA A 211 -23.83 -10.31 -4.68
N ALA A 212 -24.70 -9.38 -4.29
CA ALA A 212 -25.77 -9.64 -3.34
C ALA A 212 -26.76 -10.71 -3.88
N GLN A 213 -27.09 -10.66 -5.16
CA GLN A 213 -27.94 -11.66 -5.79
C GLN A 213 -27.29 -13.06 -5.80
N ARG A 214 -25.99 -13.13 -6.11
CA ARG A 214 -25.25 -14.41 -6.17
C ARG A 214 -24.98 -15.00 -4.80
N ILE A 215 -24.75 -14.16 -3.77
CA ILE A 215 -24.58 -14.59 -2.39
C ILE A 215 -25.91 -15.10 -1.80
N GLY A 216 -27.01 -14.39 -2.05
CA GLY A 216 -28.36 -14.78 -1.63
C GLY A 216 -28.67 -14.57 -0.15
N GLU A 217 -27.70 -14.17 0.65
CA GLU A 217 -27.84 -13.89 2.10
C GLU A 217 -27.12 -12.56 2.45
N PRO A 218 -27.54 -11.83 3.52
CA PRO A 218 -26.92 -10.57 3.87
C PRO A 218 -25.53 -10.80 4.50
N ASP A 219 -24.54 -10.06 4.03
CA ASP A 219 -23.20 -10.02 4.55
C ASP A 219 -22.79 -8.59 4.91
N GLU A 220 -22.56 -8.32 6.18
CA GLU A 220 -22.16 -7.01 6.71
C GLU A 220 -20.67 -6.70 6.46
N LEU A 221 -19.88 -7.71 6.07
CA LEU A 221 -18.41 -7.62 5.92
C LEU A 221 -17.92 -7.96 4.52
N ILE A 222 -18.83 -8.00 3.54
CA ILE A 222 -18.45 -8.24 2.16
C ILE A 222 -17.23 -7.37 1.76
N THR A 223 -16.23 -8.00 1.16
CA THR A 223 -15.00 -7.34 0.77
C THR A 223 -14.82 -7.47 -0.74
N TYR A 224 -14.74 -6.34 -1.42
CA TYR A 224 -14.56 -6.30 -2.86
C TYR A 224 -13.08 -6.15 -3.19
N THR A 225 -12.61 -6.88 -4.20
CA THR A 225 -11.20 -6.89 -4.59
C THR A 225 -11.05 -7.26 -6.07
N GLU A 226 -9.87 -6.99 -6.59
CA GLU A 226 -9.47 -7.44 -7.92
C GLU A 226 -9.16 -8.94 -7.98
N LYS A 227 -8.93 -9.45 -9.19
CA LYS A 227 -8.31 -10.78 -9.40
C LYS A 227 -6.96 -10.85 -8.66
N MET A 228 -6.66 -12.02 -8.11
CA MET A 228 -5.37 -12.24 -7.42
C MET A 228 -4.21 -11.89 -8.35
N PRO A 229 -3.27 -11.00 -7.94
CA PRO A 229 -2.07 -10.70 -8.72
C PRO A 229 -1.13 -11.91 -8.79
N ALA A 230 -0.18 -11.87 -9.73
CA ALA A 230 0.79 -12.96 -9.90
C ALA A 230 1.68 -13.18 -8.66
N ILE A 231 1.92 -12.13 -7.87
CA ILE A 231 2.68 -12.19 -6.61
C ILE A 231 1.86 -11.44 -5.55
N PRO A 232 0.91 -12.14 -4.89
CA PRO A 232 0.06 -11.49 -3.90
C PRO A 232 0.73 -11.30 -2.54
N LEU A 233 1.69 -12.18 -2.19
CA LEU A 233 2.33 -12.18 -0.88
C LEU A 233 3.77 -12.71 -0.98
N ILE A 234 4.70 -11.99 -0.39
CA ILE A 234 6.07 -12.44 -0.18
C ILE A 234 6.39 -12.34 1.30
N LEU A 235 6.96 -13.39 1.86
CA LEU A 235 7.40 -13.48 3.25
C LEU A 235 8.90 -13.80 3.29
N GLN A 236 9.65 -13.00 4.04
CA GLN A 236 11.04 -13.29 4.35
C GLN A 236 11.12 -14.07 5.66
N ASP A 237 11.51 -15.35 5.56
CA ASP A 237 11.67 -16.24 6.70
C ASP A 237 13.10 -16.77 6.75
N GLU A 238 14.04 -15.92 7.18
CA GLU A 238 15.49 -16.21 7.24
C GLU A 238 15.84 -17.44 8.09
N GLN A 239 14.98 -17.79 9.03
CA GLN A 239 15.27 -18.78 10.06
C GLN A 239 14.33 -19.98 9.99
N GLU A 240 13.51 -20.07 8.93
CA GLU A 240 12.53 -21.14 8.71
C GLU A 240 11.62 -21.36 9.94
N ARG A 241 11.10 -20.25 10.48
CA ARG A 241 10.31 -20.25 11.73
C ARG A 241 8.80 -20.22 11.52
N LEU A 242 8.36 -19.96 10.30
CA LEU A 242 6.94 -19.81 9.99
C LEU A 242 6.20 -21.16 10.11
N PRO A 243 5.33 -21.35 11.12
CA PRO A 243 4.64 -22.61 11.32
C PRO A 243 3.45 -22.79 10.37
N VAL A 244 2.86 -21.70 9.88
CA VAL A 244 1.77 -21.74 8.91
C VAL A 244 2.35 -22.02 7.52
N PRO A 245 1.92 -23.09 6.82
CA PRO A 245 2.60 -23.56 5.60
C PRO A 245 2.25 -22.73 4.35
N PHE A 246 2.45 -21.42 4.38
CA PHE A 246 2.19 -20.54 3.24
C PHE A 246 2.98 -20.93 1.99
N CYS A 247 4.16 -21.55 2.13
CA CYS A 247 4.94 -22.06 1.01
C CYS A 247 4.19 -23.12 0.16
N ALA A 248 3.21 -23.81 0.75
CA ALA A 248 2.36 -24.76 0.01
C ALA A 248 1.38 -24.06 -0.96
N LEU A 249 1.25 -22.72 -0.89
CA LEU A 249 0.45 -21.91 -1.79
C LEU A 249 1.28 -21.23 -2.89
N ALA A 250 2.44 -21.77 -3.24
CA ALA A 250 3.28 -21.24 -4.33
C ALA A 250 2.55 -21.24 -5.69
N ASP A 251 1.58 -22.14 -5.89
CA ASP A 251 0.75 -22.22 -7.09
C ASP A 251 -0.18 -21.01 -7.27
N VAL A 252 -0.51 -20.31 -6.19
CA VAL A 252 -1.27 -19.04 -6.22
C VAL A 252 -0.39 -17.81 -6.07
N GLY A 253 0.93 -17.95 -6.20
CA GLY A 253 1.90 -16.85 -6.27
C GLY A 253 2.51 -16.42 -4.93
N ILE A 254 2.26 -17.14 -3.84
CA ILE A 254 2.92 -16.84 -2.56
C ILE A 254 4.38 -17.27 -2.62
N ILE A 255 5.26 -16.39 -2.15
CA ILE A 255 6.69 -16.62 -2.04
C ILE A 255 7.07 -16.60 -0.57
N VAL A 256 7.69 -17.67 -0.08
CA VAL A 256 8.39 -17.70 1.21
C VAL A 256 9.86 -17.95 0.91
N THR A 257 10.73 -17.05 1.37
CA THR A 257 12.16 -17.09 1.04
C THR A 257 13.01 -16.72 2.26
N PRO A 258 14.20 -17.33 2.44
CA PRO A 258 15.17 -16.85 3.42
C PRO A 258 15.91 -15.59 2.96
N ASP A 259 15.88 -15.26 1.67
CA ASP A 259 16.57 -14.11 1.09
C ASP A 259 15.83 -12.82 1.37
N SER A 260 16.56 -11.69 1.36
CA SER A 260 15.97 -10.34 1.51
C SER A 260 14.91 -10.07 0.45
N ILE A 261 13.76 -9.56 0.91
CA ILE A 261 12.65 -9.14 0.04
C ILE A 261 12.71 -7.66 -0.33
N GLU A 262 13.75 -6.92 0.09
CA GLU A 262 13.92 -5.51 -0.27
C GLU A 262 13.83 -5.25 -1.78
N PRO A 263 14.43 -6.07 -2.68
CA PRO A 263 14.27 -5.88 -4.11
C PRO A 263 12.80 -5.88 -4.59
N TYR A 264 11.96 -6.71 -3.98
CA TYR A 264 10.52 -6.75 -4.30
C TYR A 264 9.78 -5.52 -3.76
N HIS A 265 10.15 -5.03 -2.56
CA HIS A 265 9.63 -3.76 -2.05
C HIS A 265 9.98 -2.59 -2.97
N ASP A 266 11.22 -2.53 -3.44
CA ASP A 266 11.68 -1.50 -4.37
C ASP A 266 10.95 -1.59 -5.71
N TRP A 267 10.73 -2.79 -6.24
CA TRP A 267 9.92 -2.99 -7.43
C TRP A 267 8.48 -2.54 -7.22
N LYS A 268 7.85 -2.91 -6.11
CA LYS A 268 6.48 -2.44 -5.80
C LYS A 268 6.44 -0.92 -5.73
N LEU A 269 7.39 -0.31 -5.04
CA LEU A 269 7.45 1.14 -4.87
C LEU A 269 7.66 1.86 -6.21
N LEU A 270 8.63 1.41 -7.00
CA LEU A 270 9.06 2.08 -8.24
C LEU A 270 8.24 1.66 -9.47
N LEU A 271 7.67 0.46 -9.51
CA LEU A 271 6.98 -0.08 -10.68
C LEU A 271 5.46 -0.16 -10.52
N VAL A 272 4.95 -0.33 -9.31
CA VAL A 272 3.52 -0.42 -9.01
C VAL A 272 3.01 0.93 -8.52
N ASN A 273 3.59 1.45 -7.43
CA ASN A 273 3.12 2.70 -6.85
C ASN A 273 3.39 3.91 -7.75
N SER A 274 4.45 3.87 -8.58
CA SER A 274 4.78 4.94 -9.54
C SER A 274 3.83 5.01 -10.72
N VAL A 275 3.08 3.93 -11.03
CA VAL A 275 1.99 3.97 -12.00
C VAL A 275 0.94 5.02 -11.59
N HIS A 276 0.63 5.09 -10.30
CA HIS A 276 -0.24 6.14 -9.78
C HIS A 276 0.48 7.49 -9.77
N ILE A 277 1.61 7.59 -9.08
CA ILE A 277 2.36 8.84 -8.84
C ILE A 277 3.85 8.60 -9.10
N PRO A 278 4.45 9.24 -10.08
CA PRO A 278 3.95 10.33 -10.94
C PRO A 278 3.18 9.88 -12.19
N GLY A 279 2.84 8.59 -12.30
CA GLY A 279 2.31 7.99 -13.53
C GLY A 279 1.03 8.63 -14.08
N ILE A 280 -0.11 8.57 -13.38
CA ILE A 280 -1.40 8.91 -14.00
C ILE A 280 -2.33 9.81 -13.16
N THR A 281 -2.36 9.68 -11.83
CA THR A 281 -3.45 10.24 -11.01
C THR A 281 -3.54 11.76 -11.02
N HIS A 282 -2.39 12.46 -10.98
CA HIS A 282 -2.36 13.92 -11.02
C HIS A 282 -2.82 14.47 -12.37
N LYS A 283 -2.33 13.87 -13.46
CA LYS A 283 -2.72 14.24 -14.82
C LYS A 283 -4.21 14.01 -15.06
N GLY A 284 -4.72 12.88 -14.58
CA GLY A 284 -6.15 12.57 -14.62
C GLY A 284 -6.97 13.65 -13.89
N MET A 285 -6.64 13.88 -12.62
CA MET A 285 -7.35 14.87 -11.80
C MET A 285 -7.27 16.29 -12.35
N LEU A 286 -6.07 16.73 -12.78
CA LEU A 286 -5.90 18.05 -13.40
C LEU A 286 -6.72 18.20 -14.67
N SER A 287 -6.91 17.15 -15.44
CA SER A 287 -7.72 17.14 -16.68
C SER A 287 -9.21 16.93 -16.42
N GLY A 288 -9.66 16.88 -15.16
CA GLY A 288 -11.07 16.68 -14.79
C GLY A 288 -11.56 15.23 -14.85
N ILE A 289 -10.65 14.26 -14.88
CA ILE A 289 -10.95 12.83 -14.85
C ILE A 289 -10.94 12.37 -13.38
N GLU A 290 -12.06 11.82 -12.92
CA GLU A 290 -12.25 11.46 -11.53
C GLU A 290 -11.54 10.15 -11.16
N TYR A 291 -11.59 9.14 -12.04
CA TYR A 291 -11.16 7.78 -11.73
C TYR A 291 -9.87 7.38 -12.43
N VAL A 292 -9.07 6.55 -11.75
CA VAL A 292 -7.76 6.05 -12.22
C VAL A 292 -7.92 5.23 -13.50
N ASN A 293 -8.90 4.33 -13.55
CA ASN A 293 -9.15 3.48 -14.72
C ASN A 293 -9.52 4.30 -15.97
N GLU A 294 -10.28 5.37 -15.81
CA GLU A 294 -10.64 6.29 -16.91
C GLU A 294 -9.39 7.04 -17.41
N ALA A 295 -8.55 7.53 -16.49
CA ALA A 295 -7.28 8.17 -16.84
C ALA A 295 -6.33 7.17 -17.53
N ALA A 296 -6.19 5.94 -17.00
CA ALA A 296 -5.30 4.92 -17.53
C ALA A 296 -5.75 4.33 -18.89
N THR A 297 -7.00 4.55 -19.29
CA THR A 297 -7.55 4.17 -20.61
C THR A 297 -7.75 5.35 -21.56
N HIS A 298 -7.52 6.58 -21.10
CA HIS A 298 -7.68 7.77 -21.94
C HIS A 298 -6.72 7.75 -23.14
N PRO A 299 -7.16 8.05 -24.37
CA PRO A 299 -6.37 7.87 -25.59
C PRO A 299 -4.99 8.54 -25.62
N LEU A 300 -4.81 9.66 -24.93
CA LEU A 300 -3.51 10.33 -24.81
C LEU A 300 -2.70 9.84 -23.60
N PHE A 301 -3.35 9.56 -22.47
CA PHE A 301 -2.65 9.17 -21.25
C PHE A 301 -2.19 7.70 -21.28
N ALA A 302 -2.96 6.79 -21.88
CA ALA A 302 -2.60 5.38 -21.89
C ALA A 302 -1.25 5.09 -22.58
N PRO A 303 -0.97 5.58 -23.81
CA PRO A 303 0.34 5.38 -24.43
C PRO A 303 1.49 6.07 -23.69
N HIS A 304 1.23 7.25 -23.09
CA HIS A 304 2.21 7.94 -22.25
C HIS A 304 2.56 7.13 -21.00
N LEU A 305 1.55 6.62 -20.29
CA LEU A 305 1.74 5.80 -19.09
C LEU A 305 2.57 4.55 -19.42
N GLU A 306 2.24 3.85 -20.49
CA GLU A 306 2.98 2.64 -20.90
C GLU A 306 4.44 2.95 -21.24
N ARG A 307 4.73 4.02 -22.00
CA ARG A 307 6.10 4.43 -22.32
C ARG A 307 6.88 4.85 -21.08
N LEU A 308 6.26 5.67 -20.23
CA LEU A 308 6.85 6.12 -18.97
C LEU A 308 7.24 4.92 -18.10
N MET A 309 6.32 3.99 -17.91
CA MET A 309 6.56 2.85 -17.04
C MET A 309 7.47 1.78 -17.66
N ALA A 310 7.51 1.64 -18.97
CA ALA A 310 8.51 0.82 -19.65
C ALA A 310 9.94 1.35 -19.41
N GLY A 311 10.12 2.69 -19.43
CA GLY A 311 11.39 3.32 -19.10
C GLY A 311 11.77 3.15 -17.62
N TYR A 312 10.80 3.28 -16.70
CA TYR A 312 11.00 2.94 -15.29
C TYR A 312 11.48 1.50 -15.14
N ALA A 313 10.78 0.54 -15.76
CA ALA A 313 11.12 -0.88 -15.69
C ALA A 313 12.55 -1.15 -16.18
N THR A 314 12.98 -0.50 -17.26
CA THR A 314 14.34 -0.64 -17.79
C THR A 314 15.39 -0.17 -16.77
N ILE A 315 15.17 0.95 -16.11
CA ILE A 315 16.10 1.50 -15.12
C ILE A 315 16.11 0.63 -13.87
N VAL A 316 14.93 0.33 -13.35
CA VAL A 316 14.78 -0.44 -12.09
C VAL A 316 15.34 -1.86 -12.24
N GLU A 317 15.11 -2.53 -13.37
CA GLU A 317 15.66 -3.87 -13.62
C GLU A 317 17.20 -3.85 -13.72
N ALA A 318 17.78 -2.75 -14.23
CA ALA A 318 19.22 -2.59 -14.29
C ALA A 318 19.86 -2.27 -12.92
N ASP A 319 19.18 -1.50 -12.08
CA ASP A 319 19.65 -1.13 -10.74
C ASP A 319 19.36 -2.25 -9.71
N ILE A 320 18.23 -2.91 -9.82
CA ILE A 320 17.69 -3.87 -8.83
C ILE A 320 17.18 -5.13 -9.56
N PRO A 321 18.07 -5.99 -10.08
CA PRO A 321 17.65 -7.18 -10.80
C PRO A 321 17.05 -8.25 -9.86
N ILE A 322 15.89 -8.80 -10.26
CA ILE A 322 15.30 -9.96 -9.60
C ILE A 322 15.41 -11.18 -10.54
N SER A 323 16.10 -12.22 -10.10
CA SER A 323 16.36 -13.39 -10.94
C SER A 323 15.06 -14.05 -11.44
N GLY A 324 15.03 -14.35 -12.73
CA GLY A 324 13.90 -15.05 -13.37
C GLY A 324 12.63 -14.21 -13.51
N ARG A 325 12.68 -12.89 -13.29
CA ARG A 325 11.54 -11.99 -13.41
C ARG A 325 11.85 -10.80 -14.30
N SER A 326 10.82 -10.26 -14.94
CA SER A 326 10.88 -9.07 -15.78
C SER A 326 10.16 -7.91 -15.10
N ALA A 327 10.89 -6.83 -14.85
CA ALA A 327 10.33 -5.58 -14.32
C ALA A 327 9.26 -5.00 -15.28
N HIS A 328 9.48 -5.14 -16.59
CA HIS A 328 8.51 -4.71 -17.59
C HIS A 328 7.19 -5.48 -17.49
N ALA A 329 7.26 -6.83 -17.42
CA ALA A 329 6.06 -7.65 -17.29
C ALA A 329 5.29 -7.35 -16.00
N TYR A 330 6.00 -7.18 -14.88
CA TYR A 330 5.42 -6.85 -13.58
C TYR A 330 4.66 -5.51 -13.59
N THR A 331 5.27 -4.50 -14.19
CA THR A 331 4.64 -3.16 -14.32
C THR A 331 3.44 -3.16 -15.28
N MET A 332 3.53 -3.85 -16.42
CA MET A 332 2.43 -3.89 -17.39
C MET A 332 1.21 -4.66 -16.84
N GLU A 333 1.45 -5.73 -16.08
CA GLU A 333 0.38 -6.41 -15.34
C GLU A 333 -0.36 -5.45 -14.42
N PHE A 334 0.36 -4.62 -13.66
CA PHE A 334 -0.28 -3.66 -12.77
C PHE A 334 -1.06 -2.58 -13.52
N ILE A 335 -0.56 -2.08 -14.64
CA ILE A 335 -1.30 -1.15 -15.50
C ILE A 335 -2.61 -1.78 -15.98
N ASP A 336 -2.59 -3.06 -16.37
CA ASP A 336 -3.81 -3.77 -16.77
C ASP A 336 -4.81 -3.90 -15.60
N ARG A 337 -4.32 -4.15 -14.38
CA ARG A 337 -5.13 -4.24 -13.16
C ARG A 337 -5.86 -2.92 -12.87
N ILE A 338 -5.17 -1.79 -12.87
CA ILE A 338 -5.80 -0.48 -12.58
C ILE A 338 -6.79 -0.03 -13.67
N ARG A 339 -6.65 -0.51 -14.90
CA ARG A 339 -7.62 -0.26 -15.97
C ARG A 339 -8.96 -0.96 -15.73
N ARG A 340 -8.99 -2.00 -14.91
CA ARG A 340 -10.15 -2.84 -14.64
C ARG A 340 -10.87 -2.52 -13.34
N ILE A 341 -10.26 -1.72 -12.47
CA ILE A 341 -10.82 -1.39 -11.15
C ILE A 341 -11.04 0.11 -11.05
N LYS A 342 -12.26 0.50 -10.66
CA LYS A 342 -12.60 1.88 -10.41
C LYS A 342 -11.99 2.34 -9.07
N ASP A 343 -11.10 3.32 -9.11
CA ASP A 343 -10.50 3.95 -7.92
C ASP A 343 -10.39 5.46 -8.12
N ASP A 344 -10.49 6.24 -7.04
CA ASP A 344 -10.58 7.69 -7.06
C ASP A 344 -9.16 8.32 -7.07
N ASN A 345 -8.88 9.16 -8.08
CA ASN A 345 -7.63 9.90 -8.19
C ASN A 345 -7.39 10.82 -6.97
N ALA A 346 -8.41 11.46 -6.43
CA ALA A 346 -8.27 12.40 -5.31
C ALA A 346 -7.93 11.68 -3.99
N ARG A 347 -8.38 10.43 -3.82
CA ARG A 347 -8.02 9.57 -2.68
C ARG A 347 -6.53 9.23 -2.67
N ILE A 348 -5.96 9.05 -3.85
CA ILE A 348 -4.55 8.68 -4.03
C ILE A 348 -3.64 9.90 -3.92
N ASN A 349 -4.10 11.07 -4.38
CA ASN A 349 -3.31 12.30 -4.45
C ASN A 349 -3.23 13.01 -3.08
N ILE A 350 -2.52 12.38 -2.14
CA ILE A 350 -2.21 12.89 -0.80
C ILE A 350 -0.73 12.61 -0.48
N ILE A 351 -0.09 13.45 0.35
CA ILE A 351 1.31 13.26 0.81
C ILE A 351 2.32 13.22 -0.36
N GLU A 352 2.14 14.10 -1.33
CA GLU A 352 2.82 14.04 -2.63
C GLU A 352 4.33 14.27 -2.56
N THR A 353 4.79 15.14 -1.66
CA THR A 353 6.23 15.41 -1.47
C THR A 353 6.98 14.13 -1.07
N LEU A 354 6.42 13.34 -0.16
CA LEU A 354 6.98 12.05 0.25
C LEU A 354 6.99 11.08 -0.93
N LYS A 355 5.87 10.95 -1.63
CA LYS A 355 5.74 10.03 -2.76
C LYS A 355 6.66 10.37 -3.94
N LEU A 356 6.88 11.66 -4.22
CA LEU A 356 7.87 12.09 -5.22
C LEU A 356 9.28 11.70 -4.80
N ARG A 357 9.64 11.90 -3.53
CA ARG A 357 10.94 11.48 -3.02
C ARG A 357 11.17 9.99 -3.22
N GLU A 358 10.21 9.17 -2.83
CA GLU A 358 10.36 7.71 -2.84
C GLU A 358 10.26 7.09 -4.24
N ARG A 359 9.58 7.75 -5.18
CA ARG A 359 9.23 7.15 -6.46
C ARG A 359 9.92 7.79 -7.66
N ALA A 360 10.38 9.03 -7.55
CA ALA A 360 11.03 9.75 -8.66
C ALA A 360 12.51 10.04 -8.40
N ALA A 361 12.92 10.27 -7.13
CA ALA A 361 14.31 10.65 -6.85
C ALA A 361 15.31 9.56 -7.22
N ASP A 362 14.97 8.28 -6.99
CA ASP A 362 15.87 7.16 -7.31
C ASP A 362 16.05 7.01 -8.83
N ILE A 363 15.00 7.25 -9.62
CA ILE A 363 15.10 7.29 -11.09
C ILE A 363 16.04 8.41 -11.54
N ILE A 364 15.90 9.63 -10.98
CA ILE A 364 16.75 10.78 -11.33
C ILE A 364 18.22 10.55 -10.98
N LYS A 365 18.49 9.83 -9.88
CA LYS A 365 19.85 9.52 -9.39
C LYS A 365 20.48 8.35 -10.12
N SER A 366 19.69 7.48 -10.74
CA SER A 366 20.19 6.28 -11.38
C SER A 366 21.20 6.61 -12.47
N PRO A 367 22.37 5.93 -12.54
CA PRO A 367 23.31 6.07 -13.64
C PRO A 367 22.71 5.59 -14.97
N HIS A 368 21.63 4.82 -14.93
CA HIS A 368 20.91 4.36 -16.11
C HIS A 368 19.95 5.42 -16.68
N TYR A 369 19.59 6.45 -15.90
CA TYR A 369 18.78 7.57 -16.38
C TYR A 369 19.45 8.27 -17.58
N ASP A 370 20.76 8.53 -17.50
CA ASP A 370 21.50 9.22 -18.58
C ASP A 370 21.49 8.43 -19.91
N ARG A 371 21.40 7.10 -19.82
CA ARG A 371 21.35 6.17 -20.97
C ARG A 371 19.93 5.90 -21.47
N ALA A 372 18.92 6.36 -20.76
CA ALA A 372 17.52 6.19 -21.15
C ALA A 372 17.22 6.99 -22.44
N THR A 373 16.17 6.58 -23.14
CA THR A 373 15.74 7.26 -24.38
C THR A 373 15.29 8.68 -24.10
N ASP A 374 15.47 9.57 -25.07
CA ASP A 374 14.99 10.96 -24.96
C ASP A 374 13.48 11.00 -24.73
N LEU A 375 12.72 10.12 -25.39
CA LEU A 375 11.27 10.06 -25.21
C LEU A 375 10.86 9.70 -23.78
N PHE A 376 11.54 8.74 -23.13
CA PHE A 376 11.32 8.46 -21.73
C PHE A 376 11.64 9.68 -20.85
N LYS A 377 12.76 10.34 -21.09
CA LYS A 377 13.16 11.54 -20.32
C LYS A 377 12.14 12.67 -20.44
N GLU A 378 11.55 12.85 -21.64
CA GLU A 378 10.45 13.80 -21.85
C GLU A 378 9.18 13.37 -21.09
N ASP A 379 8.73 12.13 -21.23
CA ASP A 379 7.57 11.58 -20.54
C ASP A 379 7.75 11.68 -19.01
N PHE A 380 8.95 11.38 -18.49
CA PHE A 380 9.26 11.45 -17.07
C PHE A 380 9.27 12.88 -16.52
N ALA A 381 9.95 13.78 -17.20
CA ALA A 381 10.00 15.18 -16.77
C ALA A 381 8.60 15.83 -16.81
N TYR A 382 7.80 15.53 -17.83
CA TYR A 382 6.39 15.95 -17.89
C TYR A 382 5.57 15.36 -16.72
N ALA A 383 5.74 14.08 -16.41
CA ALA A 383 5.03 13.42 -15.31
C ALA A 383 5.32 14.09 -13.96
N VAL A 384 6.59 14.37 -13.67
CA VAL A 384 6.99 15.09 -12.45
C VAL A 384 6.49 16.54 -12.46
N ALA A 385 6.55 17.23 -13.62
CA ALA A 385 6.01 18.58 -13.76
C ALA A 385 4.50 18.64 -13.47
N ALA A 386 3.73 17.64 -13.88
CA ALA A 386 2.31 17.55 -13.58
C ALA A 386 2.04 17.38 -12.07
N VAL A 387 2.88 16.63 -11.34
CA VAL A 387 2.80 16.57 -9.87
C VAL A 387 3.09 17.92 -9.24
N LEU A 388 4.14 18.62 -9.68
CA LEU A 388 4.42 19.99 -9.21
C LEU A 388 3.29 20.96 -9.54
N ARG A 389 2.67 20.84 -10.72
CA ARG A 389 1.49 21.63 -11.09
C ARG A 389 0.31 21.36 -10.16
N PHE A 390 0.08 20.11 -9.78
CA PHE A 390 -0.91 19.73 -8.77
C PHE A 390 -0.60 20.36 -7.40
N LEU A 391 0.67 20.38 -6.99
CA LEU A 391 1.12 20.99 -5.74
C LEU A 391 1.17 22.53 -5.76
N THR A 392 0.91 23.18 -6.91
CA THR A 392 0.94 24.63 -7.08
C THR A 392 -0.38 25.24 -6.60
N PRO A 393 -0.41 26.02 -5.51
CA PRO A 393 -1.64 26.64 -5.04
C PRO A 393 -2.06 27.79 -5.96
N SER A 394 -3.34 27.82 -6.29
CA SER A 394 -3.98 28.98 -6.93
C SER A 394 -4.38 30.06 -5.92
N LYS A 395 -4.60 29.65 -4.66
CA LYS A 395 -4.91 30.54 -3.53
C LYS A 395 -4.70 29.82 -2.21
N ILE A 396 -4.61 30.61 -1.15
CA ILE A 396 -4.66 30.11 0.24
C ILE A 396 -5.99 30.54 0.83
N ARG A 397 -6.72 29.61 1.47
CA ARG A 397 -7.98 29.87 2.16
C ARG A 397 -7.96 29.20 3.52
N ASP A 398 -8.15 29.95 4.60
CA ASP A 398 -8.16 29.46 5.99
C ASP A 398 -6.91 28.63 6.34
N GLY A 399 -5.74 29.04 5.84
CA GLY A 399 -4.47 28.34 6.02
C GLY A 399 -4.29 27.07 5.19
N MET A 400 -5.25 26.73 4.32
CA MET A 400 -5.19 25.59 3.39
C MET A 400 -4.75 26.05 2.01
N TYR A 401 -3.87 25.27 1.39
CA TYR A 401 -3.49 25.46 -0.01
C TYR A 401 -4.56 24.87 -0.94
N ILE A 402 -5.05 25.69 -1.85
CA ILE A 402 -6.10 25.32 -2.81
C ILE A 402 -5.52 25.33 -4.22
N GLY A 403 -5.54 24.18 -4.88
CA GLY A 403 -5.21 24.02 -6.29
C GLY A 403 -6.42 24.29 -7.20
N VAL A 404 -6.15 24.37 -8.49
CA VAL A 404 -7.17 24.48 -9.54
C VAL A 404 -6.81 23.53 -10.68
N THR A 405 -7.79 22.80 -11.19
CA THR A 405 -7.64 21.91 -12.35
C THR A 405 -7.65 22.70 -13.67
N ASP A 406 -7.27 22.07 -14.76
CA ASP A 406 -7.31 22.66 -16.11
C ASP A 406 -8.76 22.98 -16.57
N VAL A 407 -9.75 22.32 -15.95
CA VAL A 407 -11.19 22.56 -16.19
C VAL A 407 -11.82 23.54 -15.21
N GLY A 408 -11.02 24.18 -14.33
CA GLY A 408 -11.46 25.22 -13.41
C GLY A 408 -12.02 24.75 -12.05
N THR A 409 -12.07 23.43 -11.80
CA THR A 409 -12.47 22.88 -10.50
C THR A 409 -11.37 23.09 -9.47
N THR A 410 -11.74 23.47 -8.24
CA THR A 410 -10.76 23.67 -7.15
C THR A 410 -10.69 22.43 -6.25
N TYR A 411 -9.50 22.17 -5.69
CA TYR A 411 -9.24 21.09 -4.75
C TYR A 411 -8.32 21.54 -3.62
N GLU A 412 -8.37 20.86 -2.49
CA GLU A 412 -7.43 21.02 -1.39
C GLU A 412 -6.16 20.20 -1.65
N ILE A 413 -4.99 20.84 -1.50
CA ILE A 413 -3.69 20.19 -1.58
C ILE A 413 -3.36 19.59 -0.20
N ARG A 414 -3.53 18.27 -0.07
CA ARG A 414 -3.36 17.53 1.20
C ARG A 414 -1.96 16.98 1.33
N ASP A 415 -1.00 17.85 1.61
CA ASP A 415 0.38 17.48 1.86
C ASP A 415 0.86 18.12 3.17
N PRO A 416 1.27 17.33 4.18
CA PRO A 416 1.78 17.87 5.45
C PRO A 416 3.11 18.61 5.29
N ASN A 417 3.90 18.26 4.27
CA ASN A 417 5.12 18.98 3.93
C ASN A 417 4.81 20.18 3.04
N ARG A 418 4.69 21.35 3.65
CA ARG A 418 4.29 22.60 2.97
C ARG A 418 5.42 23.32 2.24
N THR A 419 6.61 22.78 2.23
CA THR A 419 7.79 23.44 1.63
C THR A 419 7.63 23.66 0.12
N ILE A 420 7.19 22.64 -0.61
CA ILE A 420 6.99 22.74 -2.08
C ILE A 420 5.87 23.73 -2.37
N GLN A 421 4.73 23.64 -1.70
CA GLN A 421 3.58 24.55 -1.89
C GLN A 421 3.96 26.00 -1.58
N GLY A 422 4.77 26.23 -0.52
CA GLY A 422 5.28 27.55 -0.18
C GLY A 422 6.19 28.14 -1.27
N LEU A 423 7.08 27.33 -1.84
CA LEU A 423 7.97 27.75 -2.94
C LEU A 423 7.23 27.95 -4.26
N LEU A 424 6.10 27.25 -4.47
CA LEU A 424 5.27 27.37 -5.67
C LEU A 424 4.09 28.35 -5.50
N SER A 425 3.93 28.97 -4.33
CA SER A 425 2.96 30.08 -4.16
C SER A 425 3.25 31.17 -5.17
N ASP A 426 2.21 31.71 -5.80
CA ASP A 426 2.30 32.75 -6.84
C ASP A 426 3.16 32.34 -8.08
N ALA A 427 3.24 31.03 -8.38
CA ALA A 427 3.98 30.56 -9.55
C ALA A 427 3.21 30.78 -10.85
N PHE A 428 1.87 30.87 -10.83
CA PHE A 428 1.08 31.06 -12.05
C PHE A 428 1.42 32.36 -12.77
N GLY A 429 1.62 32.29 -14.07
CA GLY A 429 1.92 33.44 -14.91
C GLY A 429 3.35 34.02 -14.74
N THR A 430 4.24 33.30 -14.06
CA THR A 430 5.62 33.77 -13.87
C THR A 430 6.50 33.50 -15.11
N SER A 431 7.59 34.26 -15.23
CA SER A 431 8.56 34.09 -16.32
C SER A 431 9.29 32.76 -16.25
N THR A 432 9.85 32.31 -17.36
CA THR A 432 10.66 31.09 -17.44
C THR A 432 11.83 31.12 -16.45
N GLU A 433 12.50 32.25 -16.29
CA GLU A 433 13.60 32.42 -15.34
C GLU A 433 13.14 32.27 -13.89
N ALA A 434 12.03 32.93 -13.52
CA ALA A 434 11.46 32.81 -12.17
C ALA A 434 11.00 31.37 -11.88
N THR A 435 10.43 30.70 -12.86
CA THR A 435 10.05 29.30 -12.79
C THR A 435 11.28 28.41 -12.54
N GLN A 436 12.36 28.58 -13.31
CA GLN A 436 13.58 27.80 -13.15
C GLN A 436 14.21 28.00 -11.76
N ASN A 437 14.26 29.24 -11.27
CA ASN A 437 14.78 29.54 -9.94
C ASN A 437 14.00 28.84 -8.82
N ARG A 438 12.66 28.75 -8.94
CA ARG A 438 11.83 28.00 -7.98
C ARG A 438 12.12 26.49 -8.02
N LEU A 439 12.25 25.93 -9.21
CA LEU A 439 12.58 24.52 -9.38
C LEU A 439 13.98 24.22 -8.83
N ASP A 440 14.97 25.07 -9.09
CA ASP A 440 16.32 24.93 -8.53
C ASP A 440 16.30 24.94 -6.99
N GLN A 441 15.47 25.80 -6.37
CA GLN A 441 15.29 25.78 -4.92
C GLN A 441 14.66 24.48 -4.42
N ILE A 442 13.65 23.94 -5.09
CA ILE A 442 12.98 22.69 -4.72
C ILE A 442 13.97 21.52 -4.86
N PHE A 443 14.59 21.34 -6.04
CA PHE A 443 15.40 20.16 -6.34
C PHE A 443 16.80 20.19 -5.72
N SER A 444 17.31 21.36 -5.30
CA SER A 444 18.53 21.48 -4.50
C SER A 444 18.31 21.33 -3.00
N ASN A 445 17.06 21.40 -2.53
CA ASN A 445 16.73 21.26 -1.10
C ASN A 445 16.88 19.81 -0.65
N THR A 446 18.04 19.50 -0.09
CA THR A 446 18.37 18.14 0.34
C THR A 446 17.45 17.58 1.43
N ASP A 447 16.76 18.40 2.22
CA ASP A 447 15.82 17.94 3.25
C ASP A 447 14.54 17.34 2.63
N LEU A 448 14.17 17.76 1.42
CA LEU A 448 13.05 17.18 0.68
C LEU A 448 13.36 15.79 0.11
N TRP A 449 14.62 15.58 -0.35
CA TRP A 449 14.95 14.43 -1.19
C TRP A 449 15.79 13.37 -0.49
N THR A 450 16.38 13.68 0.67
CA THR A 450 17.16 12.71 1.43
C THR A 450 16.24 11.85 2.31
N PRO A 451 16.22 10.51 2.14
CA PRO A 451 15.49 9.62 3.04
C PRO A 451 15.96 9.77 4.48
N PRO A 452 15.08 9.59 5.47
CA PRO A 452 15.48 9.55 6.87
C PRO A 452 16.58 8.49 7.11
N GLY A 453 17.63 8.86 7.85
CA GLY A 453 18.72 7.93 8.15
C GLY A 453 19.75 7.75 7.04
N ALA A 454 19.55 8.31 5.84
CA ALA A 454 20.53 8.20 4.77
C ALA A 454 21.83 8.98 5.10
N SER A 455 22.97 8.36 4.86
CA SER A 455 24.29 8.94 5.12
C SER A 455 24.70 10.03 4.11
N GLU A 456 24.15 9.96 2.91
CA GLU A 456 24.43 10.90 1.81
C GLU A 456 23.24 11.82 1.56
N ARG A 457 23.55 13.12 1.41
CA ARG A 457 22.52 14.14 1.10
C ARG A 457 22.21 14.17 -0.39
N VAL A 458 20.94 14.06 -0.72
CA VAL A 458 20.44 13.99 -2.10
C VAL A 458 20.15 15.39 -2.63
N ASN A 459 20.84 15.78 -3.71
CA ASN A 459 20.60 17.02 -4.44
C ASN A 459 20.28 16.69 -5.92
N LEU A 460 19.00 16.75 -6.27
CA LEU A 460 18.50 16.37 -7.61
C LEU A 460 18.76 17.45 -8.68
N SER A 461 19.00 18.71 -8.28
CA SER A 461 19.30 19.79 -9.23
C SER A 461 20.61 19.60 -10.00
N ARG A 462 21.44 18.63 -9.58
CA ARG A 462 22.68 18.26 -10.28
C ARG A 462 22.42 17.62 -11.65
N ASN A 463 21.26 16.96 -11.83
CA ASN A 463 20.88 16.41 -13.13
C ASN A 463 20.33 17.53 -14.03
N ARG A 464 21.24 18.14 -14.81
CA ARG A 464 20.92 19.32 -15.64
C ARG A 464 19.97 19.01 -16.80
N ASP A 465 20.04 17.81 -17.37
CA ASP A 465 19.11 17.38 -18.43
C ASP A 465 17.67 17.32 -17.88
N PHE A 466 17.49 16.66 -16.75
CA PHE A 466 16.19 16.62 -16.06
C PHE A 466 15.69 18.02 -15.70
N MET A 467 16.56 18.87 -15.13
CA MET A 467 16.18 20.23 -14.72
C MET A 467 15.74 21.10 -15.90
N GLY A 468 16.37 20.99 -17.05
CA GLY A 468 15.98 21.70 -18.27
C GLY A 468 14.62 21.24 -18.80
N ARG A 469 14.38 19.92 -18.81
CA ARG A 469 13.12 19.33 -19.30
C ARG A 469 11.95 19.67 -18.36
N ILE A 470 12.11 19.48 -17.07
CA ILE A 470 11.05 19.77 -16.10
C ILE A 470 10.71 21.27 -16.07
N GLY A 471 11.72 22.16 -16.18
CA GLY A 471 11.52 23.61 -16.28
C GLY A 471 10.63 24.00 -17.45
N ARG A 472 10.85 23.41 -18.62
CA ARG A 472 10.03 23.62 -19.80
C ARG A 472 8.58 23.19 -19.59
N TYR A 473 8.34 21.97 -19.12
CA TYR A 473 6.98 21.45 -18.95
C TYR A 473 6.22 22.14 -17.84
N TYR A 474 6.86 22.35 -16.69
CA TYR A 474 6.23 23.04 -15.59
C TYR A 474 5.86 24.48 -15.96
N ASN A 475 6.75 25.18 -16.68
CA ASN A 475 6.47 26.54 -17.16
C ASN A 475 5.26 26.59 -18.13
N GLN A 476 5.09 25.61 -19.01
CA GLN A 476 3.93 25.49 -19.89
C GLN A 476 2.64 25.33 -19.07
N LEU A 477 2.63 24.40 -18.08
CA LEU A 477 1.49 24.07 -17.28
C LEU A 477 1.02 25.25 -16.38
N ILE A 478 1.95 26.04 -15.83
CA ILE A 478 1.57 27.21 -14.99
C ILE A 478 1.23 28.46 -15.81
N ASN A 479 1.54 28.47 -17.10
CA ASN A 479 1.22 29.56 -18.03
C ASN A 479 0.02 29.26 -18.93
N GLY A 480 -0.84 28.32 -18.54
CA GLY A 480 -2.18 28.11 -19.11
C GLY A 480 -2.27 26.98 -20.14
N GLU A 481 -1.21 26.21 -20.39
CA GLU A 481 -1.36 24.97 -21.15
C GLU A 481 -1.96 23.87 -20.28
N SER A 482 -2.92 23.12 -20.80
CA SER A 482 -3.49 21.97 -20.10
C SER A 482 -2.56 20.76 -20.13
N CYS A 483 -2.72 19.84 -19.17
CA CYS A 483 -1.99 18.56 -19.16
C CYS A 483 -2.13 17.82 -20.48
N LEU A 484 -3.34 17.71 -21.02
CA LEU A 484 -3.60 17.06 -22.31
C LEU A 484 -2.92 17.81 -23.47
N GLY A 485 -2.93 19.15 -23.44
CA GLY A 485 -2.30 19.98 -24.49
C GLY A 485 -0.79 19.82 -24.53
N VAL A 486 -0.13 19.77 -23.37
CA VAL A 486 1.33 19.52 -23.28
C VAL A 486 1.64 18.11 -23.75
N LEU A 487 0.87 17.10 -23.32
CA LEU A 487 1.12 15.70 -23.68
C LEU A 487 0.95 15.44 -25.18
N ALA A 488 -0.04 16.08 -25.83
CA ALA A 488 -0.23 15.96 -27.28
C ALA A 488 1.00 16.40 -28.08
N LYS A 489 1.78 17.38 -27.57
CA LYS A 489 3.03 17.85 -28.21
C LYS A 489 4.22 16.90 -27.98
N ILE A 490 4.23 16.13 -26.89
CA ILE A 490 5.26 15.12 -26.64
C ILE A 490 5.06 13.91 -27.54
N SER A 491 3.81 13.61 -27.86
CA SER A 491 3.42 12.43 -28.65
C SER A 491 3.43 12.66 -30.16
N SER A 492 3.58 13.92 -30.61
CA SER A 492 3.69 14.32 -32.03
C SER A 492 5.16 14.32 -32.49
#